data_6459be9c754c7e115407e294aa0aea0f
#
_entry.id   6459be9c754c7e115407e294aa0aea0f
#
_cell.length_a   1.000
_cell.length_b   1.000
_cell.length_c   1.000
_cell.angle_alpha   90.00
_cell.angle_beta   90.00
_cell.angle_gamma   90.00
#
_symmetry.space_group_name_H-M   'P 1'
#
loop_
_entity.id
_entity.type
_entity.pdbx_description
1 polymer ?
#
loop_
_entity_poly.entity_id
_entity_poly.type
_entity_poly.pdbx_seq_one_letter_code
_entity_poly.pdbx_strand_id
1 'polypeptide(L)'
;VGGIVRDILSMGARPLAVMDPLRFGPADAPDTKRVLPGIVSGIGGYGNCLGLPNIGGEVVFDATYAGNPLVNALCIGAMKHEDIHLASAKGVGNLVILYGARTGGDGIGGVSVLASETFDADGPAKRPSVQVGDPFMEKLLIECTLEVLGAGLVEGIQDLGGAGISCATSELASNGEGGMHVHLDRVLLRDPSLSPEEILMSESQERMCAIVTPDNVDAFLDICRKWEVEAVVIGEVTDSGRLTIDWHGERVVDVPPRTVAHEGPVYHRRHFCVFVQKWPCQNHS
;
A
#
# COMPACT_ATOMS: atom_id res chain seq x y z
N VAL A 1 -5.50 -3.69 7.61
CA VAL A 1 -4.96 -5.07 7.64
C VAL A 1 -4.37 -5.45 6.29
N GLY A 2 -5.12 -5.32 5.17
CA GLY A 2 -4.67 -5.75 3.84
C GLY A 2 -3.34 -5.13 3.40
N GLY A 3 -3.12 -3.84 3.61
CA GLY A 3 -1.86 -3.17 3.24
C GLY A 3 -0.63 -3.85 3.83
N ILE A 4 -0.60 -4.07 5.15
CA ILE A 4 0.55 -4.73 5.81
C ILE A 4 0.69 -6.21 5.39
N VAL A 5 -0.42 -6.87 5.02
CA VAL A 5 -0.38 -8.23 4.47
C VAL A 5 0.29 -8.23 3.10
N ARG A 6 -0.01 -7.25 2.23
CA ARG A 6 0.65 -7.11 0.93
C ARG A 6 2.13 -6.73 1.04
N ASP A 7 2.52 -5.90 2.03
CA ASP A 7 3.93 -5.62 2.32
C ASP A 7 4.72 -6.91 2.59
N ILE A 8 4.18 -7.78 3.46
CA ILE A 8 4.79 -9.08 3.76
C ILE A 8 4.85 -9.97 2.51
N LEU A 9 3.78 -9.95 1.72
CA LEU A 9 3.65 -10.75 0.51
C LEU A 9 4.64 -10.32 -0.58
N SER A 10 4.85 -9.00 -0.76
CA SER A 10 5.81 -8.47 -1.75
C SER A 10 7.26 -8.83 -1.41
N MET A 11 7.55 -9.15 -0.15
CA MET A 11 8.85 -9.67 0.27
C MET A 11 9.04 -11.17 -0.01
N GLY A 12 8.00 -11.87 -0.46
CA GLY A 12 8.00 -13.31 -0.69
C GLY A 12 7.49 -14.15 0.49
N ALA A 13 7.08 -13.52 1.59
CA ALA A 13 6.63 -14.23 2.76
C ALA A 13 5.14 -14.59 2.69
N ARG A 14 4.80 -15.82 3.11
CA ARG A 14 3.41 -16.19 3.39
C ARG A 14 2.97 -15.53 4.68
N PRO A 15 1.90 -14.72 4.67
CA PRO A 15 1.29 -14.19 5.90
C PRO A 15 0.79 -15.33 6.78
N LEU A 16 1.05 -15.26 8.09
CA LEU A 16 0.69 -16.30 9.07
C LEU A 16 -0.21 -15.81 10.19
N ALA A 17 -0.03 -14.57 10.62
CA ALA A 17 -0.77 -13.99 11.73
C ALA A 17 -0.73 -12.46 11.69
N VAL A 18 -1.72 -11.84 12.31
CA VAL A 18 -1.78 -10.38 12.50
C VAL A 18 -1.88 -10.03 13.98
N MET A 19 -1.52 -8.78 14.32
CA MET A 19 -1.72 -8.16 15.62
C MET A 19 -2.20 -6.73 15.40
N ASP A 20 -3.13 -6.26 16.24
CA ASP A 20 -3.70 -4.93 16.07
C ASP A 20 -3.72 -4.16 17.40
N PRO A 21 -2.64 -3.44 17.76
CA PRO A 21 -2.66 -2.46 18.84
C PRO A 21 -3.57 -1.27 18.50
N LEU A 22 -4.58 -1.03 19.33
CA LEU A 22 -5.61 -0.02 19.10
C LEU A 22 -5.51 1.12 20.11
N ARG A 23 -5.78 2.35 19.66
CA ARG A 23 -5.79 3.55 20.50
C ARG A 23 -7.10 4.31 20.27
N PHE A 24 -7.81 4.62 21.33
CA PHE A 24 -9.08 5.32 21.31
C PHE A 24 -9.11 6.45 22.33
N GLY A 25 -10.00 7.43 22.12
CA GLY A 25 -10.40 8.37 23.17
C GLY A 25 -11.02 7.66 24.38
N PRO A 26 -11.45 8.40 25.43
CA PRO A 26 -12.04 7.80 26.62
C PRO A 26 -13.13 6.78 26.29
N ALA A 27 -13.15 5.65 26.98
CA ALA A 27 -14.02 4.50 26.66
C ALA A 27 -15.51 4.85 26.76
N ASP A 28 -15.87 5.80 27.62
CA ASP A 28 -17.24 6.28 27.82
C ASP A 28 -17.67 7.39 26.86
N ALA A 29 -16.71 7.96 26.10
CA ALA A 29 -17.00 9.00 25.13
C ALA A 29 -17.96 8.52 24.03
N PRO A 30 -18.96 9.33 23.63
CA PRO A 30 -19.91 8.95 22.59
C PRO A 30 -19.26 8.57 21.26
N ASP A 31 -18.22 9.30 20.84
CA ASP A 31 -17.49 9.01 19.61
C ASP A 31 -16.74 7.68 19.66
N THR A 32 -16.07 7.39 20.77
CA THR A 32 -15.42 6.08 20.98
C THR A 32 -16.42 4.94 20.87
N LYS A 33 -17.58 5.06 21.54
CA LYS A 33 -18.65 4.06 21.46
C LYS A 33 -19.21 3.88 20.06
N ARG A 34 -19.20 4.92 19.26
CA ARG A 34 -19.67 4.90 17.87
C ARG A 34 -18.68 4.17 16.94
N VAL A 35 -17.38 4.46 17.05
CA VAL A 35 -16.37 3.99 16.07
C VAL A 35 -15.78 2.63 16.41
N LEU A 36 -15.61 2.31 17.69
CA LEU A 36 -14.93 1.09 18.15
C LEU A 36 -15.56 -0.21 17.61
N PRO A 37 -16.88 -0.42 17.64
CA PRO A 37 -17.49 -1.65 17.10
C PRO A 37 -17.20 -1.83 15.60
N GLY A 38 -17.23 -0.74 14.83
CA GLY A 38 -16.94 -0.77 13.38
C GLY A 38 -15.49 -1.13 13.09
N ILE A 39 -14.55 -0.56 13.85
CA ILE A 39 -13.11 -0.85 13.72
C ILE A 39 -12.83 -2.33 14.03
N VAL A 40 -13.34 -2.83 15.16
CA VAL A 40 -13.17 -4.25 15.54
C VAL A 40 -13.79 -5.18 14.51
N SER A 41 -15.00 -4.84 14.01
CA SER A 41 -15.66 -5.62 12.96
C SER A 41 -14.89 -5.63 11.64
N GLY A 42 -14.30 -4.47 11.25
CA GLY A 42 -13.48 -4.36 10.05
C GLY A 42 -12.22 -5.22 10.13
N ILE A 43 -11.50 -5.15 11.25
CA ILE A 43 -10.29 -5.97 11.49
C ILE A 43 -10.64 -7.46 11.47
N GLY A 44 -11.66 -7.86 12.25
CA GLY A 44 -12.06 -9.26 12.36
C GLY A 44 -12.61 -9.83 11.06
N GLY A 45 -13.44 -9.07 10.33
CA GLY A 45 -14.00 -9.47 9.05
C GLY A 45 -12.93 -9.66 7.97
N TYR A 46 -11.98 -8.73 7.90
CA TYR A 46 -10.88 -8.82 6.94
C TYR A 46 -9.97 -10.04 7.24
N GLY A 47 -9.46 -10.15 8.47
CA GLY A 47 -8.58 -11.26 8.86
C GLY A 47 -9.24 -12.63 8.76
N ASN A 48 -10.54 -12.72 9.05
CA ASN A 48 -11.30 -13.96 8.91
C ASN A 48 -11.37 -14.45 7.46
N CYS A 49 -11.61 -13.57 6.50
CA CYS A 49 -11.61 -13.95 5.07
C CYS A 49 -10.24 -14.41 4.59
N LEU A 50 -9.15 -13.82 5.11
CA LEU A 50 -7.79 -14.23 4.79
C LEU A 50 -7.40 -15.55 5.46
N GLY A 51 -8.10 -15.96 6.51
CA GLY A 51 -7.74 -17.10 7.34
C GLY A 51 -6.54 -16.81 8.25
N LEU A 52 -6.28 -15.53 8.57
CA LEU A 52 -5.19 -15.09 9.44
C LEU A 52 -5.70 -14.87 10.87
N PRO A 53 -5.15 -15.59 11.87
CA PRO A 53 -5.50 -15.35 13.26
C PRO A 53 -4.94 -14.01 13.73
N ASN A 54 -5.71 -13.27 14.50
CA ASN A 54 -5.21 -12.16 15.31
C ASN A 54 -4.68 -12.75 16.62
N ILE A 55 -3.36 -12.69 16.82
CA ILE A 55 -2.67 -13.36 17.92
C ILE A 55 -2.27 -12.43 19.07
N GLY A 56 -2.56 -11.12 18.94
CA GLY A 56 -2.20 -10.16 19.98
C GLY A 56 -2.58 -8.73 19.63
N GLY A 57 -2.09 -7.84 20.47
CA GLY A 57 -2.40 -6.43 20.43
C GLY A 57 -2.87 -5.98 21.82
N GLU A 58 -3.20 -4.71 21.91
CA GLU A 58 -3.75 -4.10 23.12
C GLU A 58 -4.73 -3.02 22.76
N VAL A 59 -5.60 -2.65 23.67
CA VAL A 59 -6.50 -1.51 23.53
C VAL A 59 -6.18 -0.49 24.62
N VAL A 60 -5.81 0.73 24.22
CA VAL A 60 -5.54 1.84 25.12
C VAL A 60 -6.56 2.94 24.91
N PHE A 61 -7.14 3.42 26.02
CA PHE A 61 -8.06 4.55 26.04
C PHE A 61 -7.38 5.75 26.68
N ASP A 62 -7.18 6.83 25.93
CA ASP A 62 -6.58 8.07 26.42
C ASP A 62 -7.22 9.28 25.71
N ALA A 63 -7.39 10.38 26.44
CA ALA A 63 -8.01 11.59 25.92
C ALA A 63 -7.27 12.18 24.71
N THR A 64 -5.96 11.91 24.57
CA THR A 64 -5.14 12.35 23.43
C THR A 64 -5.64 11.80 22.10
N TYR A 65 -6.30 10.64 22.10
CA TYR A 65 -6.84 10.01 20.89
C TYR A 65 -8.32 10.32 20.63
N ALA A 66 -8.91 11.27 21.38
CA ALA A 66 -10.28 11.68 21.16
C ALA A 66 -10.46 12.26 19.75
N GLY A 67 -11.42 11.75 18.98
CA GLY A 67 -11.68 12.18 17.61
C GLY A 67 -10.70 11.66 16.55
N ASN A 68 -9.58 11.04 16.95
CA ASN A 68 -8.58 10.47 16.02
C ASN A 68 -8.05 9.12 16.54
N PRO A 69 -8.84 8.06 16.48
CA PRO A 69 -8.41 6.73 16.89
C PRO A 69 -7.30 6.21 15.97
N LEU A 70 -6.38 5.43 16.53
CA LEU A 70 -5.32 4.78 15.77
C LEU A 70 -5.50 3.27 15.73
N VAL A 71 -5.37 2.71 14.53
CA VAL A 71 -5.28 1.28 14.28
C VAL A 71 -3.87 0.99 13.78
N ASN A 72 -3.10 0.25 14.57
CA ASN A 72 -1.77 -0.18 14.18
C ASN A 72 -1.85 -1.66 13.84
N ALA A 73 -1.69 -1.99 12.56
CA ALA A 73 -1.67 -3.37 12.12
C ALA A 73 -0.23 -3.86 11.96
N LEU A 74 0.03 -5.06 12.46
CA LEU A 74 1.27 -5.79 12.26
C LEU A 74 0.93 -7.13 11.63
N CYS A 75 1.70 -7.54 10.62
CA CYS A 75 1.60 -8.87 10.05
C CYS A 75 2.91 -9.63 10.23
N ILE A 76 2.82 -10.90 10.54
CA ILE A 76 3.96 -11.81 10.63
C ILE A 76 3.83 -12.81 9.49
N GLY A 77 4.91 -12.95 8.71
CA GLY A 77 5.01 -13.93 7.65
C GLY A 77 6.24 -14.81 7.80
N ALA A 78 6.30 -15.88 7.00
CA ALA A 78 7.47 -16.75 6.91
C ALA A 78 7.82 -17.03 5.46
N MET A 79 9.14 -17.06 5.18
CA MET A 79 9.72 -17.43 3.91
C MET A 79 11.08 -18.06 4.15
N LYS A 80 11.64 -18.74 3.16
CA LYS A 80 13.04 -19.14 3.19
C LYS A 80 13.93 -17.98 2.77
N HIS A 81 15.20 -17.99 3.16
CA HIS A 81 16.14 -16.94 2.79
C HIS A 81 16.32 -16.79 1.28
N GLU A 82 16.26 -17.89 0.55
CA GLU A 82 16.33 -17.92 -0.91
C GLU A 82 15.11 -17.34 -1.63
N ASP A 83 13.98 -17.24 -0.92
CA ASP A 83 12.70 -16.75 -1.46
C ASP A 83 12.49 -15.24 -1.21
N ILE A 84 13.53 -14.51 -0.77
CA ILE A 84 13.43 -13.06 -0.56
C ILE A 84 13.34 -12.34 -1.89
N HIS A 85 12.26 -11.60 -2.06
CA HIS A 85 12.02 -10.71 -3.21
C HIS A 85 12.21 -9.25 -2.83
N LEU A 86 12.61 -8.44 -3.80
CA LEU A 86 12.87 -7.01 -3.63
C LEU A 86 12.02 -6.18 -4.60
N ALA A 87 11.66 -4.97 -4.17
CA ALA A 87 11.03 -3.98 -5.01
C ALA A 87 12.06 -3.33 -5.95
N SER A 88 12.38 -3.99 -7.06
CA SER A 88 13.43 -3.55 -7.99
C SER A 88 13.06 -3.89 -9.44
N ALA A 89 12.95 -2.87 -10.30
CA ALA A 89 12.71 -3.06 -11.74
C ALA A 89 14.04 -3.33 -12.45
N LYS A 90 14.46 -4.61 -12.46
CA LYS A 90 15.67 -5.08 -13.13
C LYS A 90 15.35 -5.61 -14.52
N GLY A 91 16.37 -5.55 -15.40
CA GLY A 91 16.32 -6.08 -16.76
C GLY A 91 15.58 -5.15 -17.72
N VAL A 92 16.35 -4.37 -18.49
CA VAL A 92 15.79 -3.52 -19.56
C VAL A 92 14.99 -4.38 -20.53
N GLY A 93 13.76 -3.94 -20.86
CA GLY A 93 12.80 -4.68 -21.68
C GLY A 93 11.91 -5.65 -20.91
N ASN A 94 12.13 -5.85 -19.60
CA ASN A 94 11.18 -6.59 -18.77
C ASN A 94 9.86 -5.81 -18.65
N LEU A 95 8.77 -6.53 -18.54
CA LEU A 95 7.42 -5.97 -18.58
C LEU A 95 6.92 -5.66 -17.16
N VAL A 96 6.16 -4.58 -17.08
CA VAL A 96 5.49 -4.12 -15.85
C VAL A 96 4.06 -4.61 -15.88
N ILE A 97 3.69 -5.49 -14.95
CA ILE A 97 2.36 -6.08 -14.86
C ILE A 97 1.65 -5.56 -13.61
N LEU A 98 0.50 -4.91 -13.80
CA LEU A 98 -0.43 -4.57 -12.72
C LEU A 98 -1.46 -5.71 -12.61
N TYR A 99 -1.68 -6.22 -11.41
CA TYR A 99 -2.61 -7.31 -11.18
C TYR A 99 -3.32 -7.18 -9.81
N GLY A 100 -4.50 -7.80 -9.72
CA GLY A 100 -5.38 -7.70 -8.56
C GLY A 100 -6.71 -7.03 -8.89
N ALA A 101 -7.24 -6.24 -7.97
CA ALA A 101 -8.48 -5.50 -8.16
C ALA A 101 -8.32 -4.38 -9.20
N ARG A 102 -9.42 -4.00 -9.84
CA ARG A 102 -9.46 -2.86 -10.75
C ARG A 102 -9.30 -1.54 -10.00
N THR A 103 -8.61 -0.59 -10.62
CA THR A 103 -8.43 0.77 -10.10
C THR A 103 -9.74 1.55 -10.12
N GLY A 104 -10.13 2.10 -8.99
CA GLY A 104 -11.32 2.94 -8.81
C GLY A 104 -10.98 4.32 -8.26
N GLY A 105 -12.00 5.13 -8.03
CA GLY A 105 -11.86 6.48 -7.47
C GLY A 105 -11.81 6.54 -5.95
N ASP A 106 -11.48 5.44 -5.28
CA ASP A 106 -11.36 5.33 -3.83
C ASP A 106 -9.93 5.62 -3.33
N GLY A 107 -9.83 6.20 -2.15
CA GLY A 107 -8.56 6.50 -1.51
C GLY A 107 -7.73 7.60 -2.17
N ILE A 108 -8.27 8.37 -3.12
CA ILE A 108 -7.52 9.43 -3.80
C ILE A 108 -7.05 10.46 -2.80
N GLY A 109 -5.71 10.58 -2.68
CA GLY A 109 -5.08 11.44 -1.67
C GLY A 109 -5.32 10.97 -0.23
N GLY A 110 -5.75 9.73 -0.01
CA GLY A 110 -6.17 9.19 1.28
C GLY A 110 -5.09 9.31 2.34
N VAL A 111 -3.87 8.90 2.04
CA VAL A 111 -2.73 9.01 2.99
C VAL A 111 -2.45 10.47 3.34
N SER A 112 -2.43 11.38 2.37
CA SER A 112 -2.18 12.81 2.62
C SER A 112 -3.30 13.45 3.44
N VAL A 113 -4.56 13.15 3.10
CA VAL A 113 -5.74 13.69 3.80
C VAL A 113 -5.82 13.14 5.22
N LEU A 114 -5.68 11.83 5.41
CA LEU A 114 -5.77 11.19 6.73
C LEU A 114 -4.60 11.54 7.65
N ALA A 115 -3.43 11.84 7.09
CA ALA A 115 -2.24 12.18 7.87
C ALA A 115 -2.14 13.67 8.25
N SER A 116 -2.73 14.58 7.47
CA SER A 116 -2.39 16.01 7.56
C SER A 116 -3.58 16.97 7.59
N GLU A 117 -4.78 16.56 7.23
CA GLU A 117 -5.93 17.47 7.17
C GLU A 117 -6.78 17.44 8.46
N THR A 118 -7.22 18.63 8.88
CA THR A 118 -8.29 18.77 9.87
C THR A 118 -9.63 18.70 9.14
N PHE A 119 -10.52 17.80 9.58
CA PHE A 119 -11.84 17.67 8.99
C PHE A 119 -12.77 18.75 9.53
N ASP A 120 -13.01 19.81 8.74
CA ASP A 120 -14.03 20.80 9.03
C ASP A 120 -15.39 20.31 8.52
N ALA A 121 -16.44 20.54 9.33
CA ALA A 121 -17.82 20.06 9.03
C ALA A 121 -18.42 20.68 7.75
N ASP A 122 -17.88 21.80 7.26
CA ASP A 122 -18.39 22.56 6.12
C ASP A 122 -17.52 22.46 4.85
N GLY A 123 -16.55 21.53 4.80
CA GLY A 123 -15.71 21.31 3.62
C GLY A 123 -16.51 20.79 2.43
N PRO A 124 -16.13 21.14 1.16
CA PRO A 124 -16.77 20.59 -0.02
C PRO A 124 -16.68 19.07 0.00
N ALA A 125 -17.72 18.39 -0.49
CA ALA A 125 -17.76 16.93 -0.60
C ALA A 125 -16.58 16.46 -1.47
N LYS A 126 -15.48 16.07 -0.84
CA LYS A 126 -14.33 15.45 -1.50
C LYS A 126 -14.71 14.02 -1.87
N ARG A 127 -14.16 13.50 -2.98
CA ARG A 127 -14.23 12.07 -3.26
C ARG A 127 -13.74 11.30 -2.03
N PRO A 128 -14.31 10.10 -1.72
CA PRO A 128 -13.98 9.43 -0.50
C PRO A 128 -12.48 9.14 -0.42
N SER A 129 -11.80 9.77 0.54
CA SER A 129 -10.40 9.48 0.90
C SER A 129 -10.27 8.09 1.55
N VAL A 130 -11.42 7.46 1.82
CA VAL A 130 -11.49 6.15 2.46
C VAL A 130 -11.14 5.07 1.44
N GLN A 131 -10.19 4.24 1.80
CA GLN A 131 -9.88 3.01 1.09
C GLN A 131 -10.93 1.95 1.42
N VAL A 132 -11.49 1.30 0.40
CA VAL A 132 -12.44 0.20 0.55
C VAL A 132 -11.69 -1.10 0.34
N GLY A 133 -11.70 -1.99 1.34
CA GLY A 133 -11.04 -3.29 1.26
C GLY A 133 -11.98 -4.38 0.75
N ASP A 134 -11.44 -5.29 -0.09
CA ASP A 134 -12.07 -6.53 -0.50
C ASP A 134 -11.23 -7.73 -0.01
N PRO A 135 -11.52 -8.26 1.19
CA PRO A 135 -10.72 -9.33 1.76
C PRO A 135 -10.82 -10.66 0.97
N PHE A 136 -11.85 -10.85 0.15
CA PHE A 136 -11.92 -12.00 -0.73
C PHE A 136 -10.91 -11.88 -1.87
N MET A 137 -10.85 -10.72 -2.53
CA MET A 137 -9.85 -10.45 -3.56
C MET A 137 -8.43 -10.54 -2.98
N GLU A 138 -8.21 -10.00 -1.77
CA GLU A 138 -6.91 -10.12 -1.08
C GLU A 138 -6.50 -11.58 -0.86
N LYS A 139 -7.44 -12.45 -0.50
CA LYS A 139 -7.16 -13.89 -0.35
C LYS A 139 -6.73 -14.52 -1.65
N LEU A 140 -7.42 -14.24 -2.76
CA LEU A 140 -7.02 -14.71 -4.08
C LEU A 140 -5.64 -14.17 -4.49
N LEU A 141 -5.41 -12.90 -4.22
CA LEU A 141 -4.14 -12.22 -4.51
C LEU A 141 -2.96 -12.84 -3.75
N ILE A 142 -3.14 -13.20 -2.47
CA ILE A 142 -2.13 -13.92 -1.68
C ILE A 142 -1.72 -15.22 -2.36
N GLU A 143 -2.68 -16.07 -2.70
CA GLU A 143 -2.37 -17.39 -3.27
C GLU A 143 -1.79 -17.26 -4.69
N CYS A 144 -2.33 -16.35 -5.50
CA CYS A 144 -1.80 -16.04 -6.83
C CYS A 144 -0.34 -15.56 -6.74
N THR A 145 -0.05 -14.58 -5.88
CA THR A 145 1.29 -14.02 -5.73
C THR A 145 2.29 -15.07 -5.24
N LEU A 146 1.95 -15.86 -4.23
CA LEU A 146 2.83 -16.91 -3.75
C LEU A 146 3.11 -17.98 -4.83
N GLU A 147 2.14 -18.25 -5.70
CA GLU A 147 2.35 -19.20 -6.80
C GLU A 147 3.27 -18.64 -7.89
N VAL A 148 3.10 -17.37 -8.31
CA VAL A 148 3.98 -16.76 -9.31
C VAL A 148 5.41 -16.59 -8.79
N LEU A 149 5.58 -16.25 -7.49
CA LEU A 149 6.89 -16.19 -6.84
C LEU A 149 7.53 -17.58 -6.75
N GLY A 150 6.78 -18.58 -6.29
CA GLY A 150 7.26 -19.97 -6.19
C GLY A 150 7.61 -20.60 -7.54
N ALA A 151 7.01 -20.15 -8.63
CA ALA A 151 7.34 -20.57 -9.99
C ALA A 151 8.57 -19.82 -10.58
N GLY A 152 9.13 -18.84 -9.86
CA GLY A 152 10.29 -18.09 -10.30
C GLY A 152 10.03 -17.16 -11.50
N LEU A 153 8.82 -16.62 -11.63
CA LEU A 153 8.39 -15.83 -12.78
C LEU A 153 8.63 -14.32 -12.59
N VAL A 154 9.03 -13.88 -11.41
CA VAL A 154 9.06 -12.48 -11.01
C VAL A 154 10.47 -12.01 -10.71
N GLU A 155 10.92 -10.92 -11.35
CA GLU A 155 12.21 -10.27 -11.12
C GLU A 155 12.16 -9.20 -10.03
N GLY A 156 11.00 -8.57 -9.83
CA GLY A 156 10.74 -7.58 -8.80
C GLY A 156 9.27 -7.41 -8.58
N ILE A 157 8.89 -7.00 -7.37
CA ILE A 157 7.47 -6.89 -7.00
C ILE A 157 7.28 -5.78 -5.96
N GLN A 158 6.15 -5.07 -6.06
CA GLN A 158 5.72 -4.05 -5.12
C GLN A 158 4.20 -4.13 -4.95
N ASP A 159 3.71 -3.91 -3.73
CA ASP A 159 2.28 -3.70 -3.51
C ASP A 159 1.86 -2.27 -3.87
N LEU A 160 0.57 -2.06 -4.04
CA LEU A 160 -0.02 -0.74 -4.19
C LEU A 160 -0.78 -0.37 -2.91
N GLY A 161 -0.16 0.48 -2.12
CA GLY A 161 -0.74 1.09 -0.93
C GLY A 161 -1.01 2.57 -1.14
N GLY A 162 -0.43 3.42 -0.27
CA GLY A 162 -0.50 4.88 -0.40
C GLY A 162 0.10 5.38 -1.71
N ALA A 163 -0.54 6.37 -2.32
CA ALA A 163 -0.20 6.94 -3.63
C ALA A 163 -0.21 5.93 -4.81
N GLY A 164 -0.73 4.73 -4.63
CA GLY A 164 -1.08 3.78 -5.67
C GLY A 164 -0.01 3.51 -6.73
N ILE A 165 -0.37 3.67 -8.00
CA ILE A 165 0.51 3.38 -9.15
C ILE A 165 1.73 4.30 -9.15
N SER A 166 1.59 5.57 -8.76
CA SER A 166 2.70 6.52 -8.75
C SER A 166 3.81 6.10 -7.77
N CYS A 167 3.45 5.59 -6.59
CA CYS A 167 4.41 5.08 -5.60
C CYS A 167 5.08 3.80 -6.12
N ALA A 168 4.30 2.77 -6.46
CA ALA A 168 4.84 1.48 -6.86
C ALA A 168 5.79 1.58 -8.07
N THR A 169 5.43 2.35 -9.09
CA THR A 169 6.28 2.51 -10.30
C THR A 169 7.53 3.32 -10.02
N SER A 170 7.45 4.37 -9.21
CA SER A 170 8.63 5.18 -8.85
C SER A 170 9.63 4.40 -7.98
N GLU A 171 9.15 3.62 -7.02
CA GLU A 171 10.01 2.79 -6.16
C GLU A 171 10.67 1.66 -6.94
N LEU A 172 9.92 0.91 -7.74
CA LEU A 172 10.46 -0.14 -8.60
C LEU A 172 11.54 0.39 -9.56
N ALA A 173 11.25 1.51 -10.25
CA ALA A 173 12.21 2.12 -11.17
C ALA A 173 13.44 2.67 -10.44
N SER A 174 13.27 3.31 -9.29
CA SER A 174 14.35 3.91 -8.49
C SER A 174 15.32 2.87 -7.96
N ASN A 175 14.83 1.69 -7.60
CA ASN A 175 15.62 0.58 -7.04
C ASN A 175 16.16 -0.38 -8.12
N GLY A 176 15.81 -0.17 -9.39
CA GLY A 176 16.21 -1.01 -10.52
C GLY A 176 17.18 -0.33 -11.46
N GLU A 177 16.91 -0.45 -12.78
CA GLU A 177 17.73 0.13 -13.85
C GLU A 177 17.61 1.68 -13.95
N GLY A 178 16.74 2.28 -13.14
CA GLY A 178 16.56 3.73 -13.06
C GLY A 178 15.58 4.29 -14.11
N GLY A 179 14.91 3.48 -14.88
CA GLY A 179 13.93 3.91 -15.86
C GLY A 179 12.75 2.96 -16.00
N MET A 180 11.58 3.54 -16.34
CA MET A 180 10.36 2.79 -16.63
C MET A 180 9.46 3.61 -17.55
N HIS A 181 8.80 2.95 -18.49
CA HIS A 181 7.77 3.54 -19.32
C HIS A 181 6.43 2.85 -19.07
N VAL A 182 5.42 3.62 -18.68
CA VAL A 182 4.07 3.14 -18.32
C VAL A 182 3.01 3.72 -19.23
N HIS A 183 2.08 2.89 -19.66
CA HIS A 183 0.89 3.25 -20.44
C HIS A 183 -0.33 3.21 -19.54
N LEU A 184 -0.75 4.35 -19.04
CA LEU A 184 -1.82 4.47 -18.04
C LEU A 184 -3.19 4.08 -18.59
N ASP A 185 -3.40 4.25 -19.88
CA ASP A 185 -4.61 3.84 -20.61
C ASP A 185 -4.83 2.31 -20.67
N ARG A 186 -3.82 1.51 -20.30
CA ARG A 186 -3.94 0.06 -20.15
C ARG A 186 -4.41 -0.39 -18.79
N VAL A 187 -4.42 0.49 -17.80
CA VAL A 187 -4.87 0.16 -16.43
C VAL A 187 -6.35 -0.21 -16.44
N LEU A 188 -6.68 -1.34 -15.83
CA LEU A 188 -8.07 -1.78 -15.72
C LEU A 188 -8.81 -0.94 -14.69
N LEU A 189 -9.83 -0.22 -15.14
CA LEU A 189 -10.59 0.73 -14.32
C LEU A 189 -11.95 0.16 -13.92
N ARG A 190 -12.39 0.44 -12.69
CA ARG A 190 -13.79 0.30 -12.26
C ARG A 190 -14.65 1.48 -12.69
N ASP A 191 -14.03 2.66 -12.76
CA ASP A 191 -14.65 3.91 -13.18
C ASP A 191 -13.87 4.50 -14.37
N PRO A 192 -14.40 4.39 -15.59
CA PRO A 192 -13.71 4.88 -16.78
C PRO A 192 -13.67 6.41 -16.87
N SER A 193 -14.33 7.15 -15.99
CA SER A 193 -14.33 8.61 -15.95
C SER A 193 -13.14 9.22 -15.19
N LEU A 194 -12.26 8.37 -14.62
CA LEU A 194 -11.09 8.83 -13.87
C LEU A 194 -10.11 9.57 -14.79
N SER A 195 -9.62 10.71 -14.32
CA SER A 195 -8.50 11.42 -14.95
C SER A 195 -7.17 10.68 -14.74
N PRO A 196 -6.13 10.94 -15.55
CA PRO A 196 -4.83 10.32 -15.35
C PRO A 196 -4.24 10.58 -13.97
N GLU A 197 -4.44 11.76 -13.39
CA GLU A 197 -4.00 12.09 -12.04
C GLU A 197 -4.74 11.24 -10.98
N GLU A 198 -6.04 11.07 -11.15
CA GLU A 198 -6.85 10.25 -10.25
C GLU A 198 -6.45 8.77 -10.33
N ILE A 199 -6.15 8.24 -11.51
CA ILE A 199 -5.66 6.87 -11.69
C ILE A 199 -4.31 6.68 -10.99
N LEU A 200 -3.39 7.64 -11.14
CA LEU A 200 -2.06 7.60 -10.52
C LEU A 200 -2.11 7.65 -9.01
N MET A 201 -3.01 8.47 -8.45
CA MET A 201 -3.15 8.70 -7.00
C MET A 201 -4.16 7.78 -6.33
N SER A 202 -4.89 6.96 -7.09
CA SER A 202 -5.86 6.03 -6.52
C SER A 202 -5.19 5.04 -5.58
N GLU A 203 -5.71 4.94 -4.36
CA GLU A 203 -5.27 3.97 -3.35
C GLU A 203 -6.21 2.77 -3.26
N SER A 204 -6.87 2.40 -4.38
CA SER A 204 -7.62 1.15 -4.45
C SER A 204 -6.78 -0.01 -3.94
N GLN A 205 -7.33 -0.76 -3.01
CA GLN A 205 -6.62 -1.84 -2.34
C GLN A 205 -6.56 -3.10 -3.21
N GLU A 206 -5.90 -4.14 -2.72
CA GLU A 206 -5.78 -5.45 -3.35
C GLU A 206 -5.16 -5.41 -4.76
N ARG A 207 -4.11 -4.59 -4.92
CA ARG A 207 -3.35 -4.49 -6.16
C ARG A 207 -1.85 -4.70 -5.92
N MET A 208 -1.18 -5.32 -6.88
CA MET A 208 0.27 -5.55 -6.89
C MET A 208 0.84 -5.18 -8.25
N CYS A 209 2.12 -4.81 -8.28
CA CYS A 209 2.88 -4.53 -9.49
C CYS A 209 4.11 -5.46 -9.55
N ALA A 210 4.23 -6.23 -10.62
CA ALA A 210 5.33 -7.17 -10.83
C ALA A 210 6.16 -6.82 -12.06
N ILE A 211 7.46 -7.09 -11.99
CA ILE A 211 8.40 -7.04 -13.11
C ILE A 211 8.62 -8.47 -13.58
N VAL A 212 8.34 -8.73 -14.84
CA VAL A 212 8.33 -10.08 -15.43
C VAL A 212 9.09 -10.05 -16.76
N THR A 213 9.94 -11.06 -17.00
CA THR A 213 10.62 -11.19 -18.30
C THR A 213 9.62 -11.46 -19.41
N PRO A 214 9.85 -11.02 -20.65
CA PRO A 214 8.93 -11.31 -21.76
C PRO A 214 8.61 -12.80 -21.93
N ASP A 215 9.57 -13.67 -21.69
CA ASP A 215 9.39 -15.12 -21.83
C ASP A 215 8.47 -15.73 -20.75
N ASN A 216 8.34 -15.07 -19.60
CA ASN A 216 7.54 -15.55 -18.46
C ASN A 216 6.12 -14.96 -18.41
N VAL A 217 5.78 -13.97 -19.25
CA VAL A 217 4.49 -13.26 -19.18
C VAL A 217 3.30 -14.19 -19.34
N ASP A 218 3.33 -15.08 -20.32
CA ASP A 218 2.19 -15.99 -20.57
C ASP A 218 1.95 -16.90 -19.38
N ALA A 219 3.02 -17.46 -18.79
CA ALA A 219 2.94 -18.30 -17.61
C ALA A 219 2.44 -17.53 -16.38
N PHE A 220 2.86 -16.26 -16.21
CA PHE A 220 2.37 -15.38 -15.17
C PHE A 220 0.86 -15.14 -15.31
N LEU A 221 0.41 -14.76 -16.51
CA LEU A 221 -0.99 -14.51 -16.80
C LEU A 221 -1.86 -15.77 -16.66
N ASP A 222 -1.32 -16.96 -16.96
CA ASP A 222 -2.02 -18.24 -16.76
C ASP A 222 -2.28 -18.50 -15.26
N ILE A 223 -1.32 -18.22 -14.39
CA ILE A 223 -1.50 -18.33 -12.95
C ILE A 223 -2.54 -17.31 -12.46
N CYS A 224 -2.49 -16.07 -12.94
CA CYS A 224 -3.51 -15.08 -12.62
C CYS A 224 -4.92 -15.53 -13.04
N ARG A 225 -5.08 -16.07 -14.25
CA ARG A 225 -6.36 -16.64 -14.71
C ARG A 225 -6.84 -17.81 -13.85
N LYS A 226 -5.93 -18.68 -13.41
CA LYS A 226 -6.25 -19.80 -12.52
C LYS A 226 -6.88 -19.32 -11.20
N TRP A 227 -6.35 -18.21 -10.65
CA TRP A 227 -6.83 -17.62 -9.40
C TRP A 227 -7.94 -16.57 -9.59
N GLU A 228 -8.43 -16.39 -10.82
CA GLU A 228 -9.43 -15.36 -11.16
C GLU A 228 -8.96 -13.93 -10.79
N VAL A 229 -7.66 -13.69 -10.82
CA VAL A 229 -7.03 -12.39 -10.58
C VAL A 229 -6.79 -11.70 -11.92
N GLU A 230 -7.37 -10.52 -12.13
CA GLU A 230 -7.12 -9.75 -13.34
C GLU A 230 -5.67 -9.25 -13.37
N ALA A 231 -5.03 -9.30 -14.55
CA ALA A 231 -3.66 -8.87 -14.76
C ALA A 231 -3.49 -8.25 -16.14
N VAL A 232 -2.69 -7.18 -16.21
CA VAL A 232 -2.45 -6.45 -17.47
C VAL A 232 -1.03 -5.91 -17.50
N VAL A 233 -0.39 -5.99 -18.69
CA VAL A 233 0.90 -5.34 -18.95
C VAL A 233 0.66 -3.85 -19.15
N ILE A 234 1.17 -3.05 -18.23
CA ILE A 234 1.02 -1.58 -18.26
C ILE A 234 2.27 -0.85 -18.76
N GLY A 235 3.39 -1.53 -18.91
CA GLY A 235 4.63 -0.85 -19.33
C GLY A 235 5.83 -1.77 -19.40
N GLU A 236 7.01 -1.15 -19.45
CA GLU A 236 8.30 -1.83 -19.57
C GLU A 236 9.40 -1.11 -18.80
N VAL A 237 10.41 -1.85 -18.39
CA VAL A 237 11.63 -1.34 -17.77
C VAL A 237 12.55 -0.76 -18.83
N THR A 238 13.11 0.42 -18.58
CA THR A 238 14.05 1.11 -19.48
C THR A 238 15.32 1.53 -18.75
N ASP A 239 16.36 1.86 -19.49
CA ASP A 239 17.62 2.45 -18.99
C ASP A 239 17.66 3.99 -19.13
N SER A 240 16.51 4.60 -19.33
CA SER A 240 16.38 6.04 -19.61
C SER A 240 16.74 6.96 -18.45
N GLY A 241 16.85 6.42 -17.22
CA GLY A 241 16.95 7.21 -15.99
C GLY A 241 15.67 8.02 -15.66
N ARG A 242 14.57 7.71 -16.33
CA ARG A 242 13.30 8.45 -16.21
C ARG A 242 12.13 7.50 -15.99
N LEU A 243 11.23 7.87 -15.10
CA LEU A 243 9.87 7.35 -15.06
C LEU A 243 9.03 8.20 -16.01
N THR A 244 8.58 7.59 -17.07
CA THR A 244 7.73 8.22 -18.07
C THR A 244 6.38 7.53 -18.11
N ILE A 245 5.30 8.30 -18.09
CA ILE A 245 3.93 7.77 -18.11
C ILE A 245 3.15 8.47 -19.21
N ASP A 246 2.53 7.69 -20.08
CA ASP A 246 1.69 8.18 -21.16
C ASP A 246 0.22 7.84 -20.89
N TRP A 247 -0.66 8.75 -21.32
CA TRP A 247 -2.12 8.62 -21.30
C TRP A 247 -2.67 8.95 -22.68
N HIS A 248 -3.25 7.96 -23.37
CA HIS A 248 -3.77 8.10 -24.74
C HIS A 248 -2.78 8.77 -25.71
N GLY A 249 -1.49 8.44 -25.55
CA GLY A 249 -0.41 8.96 -26.40
C GLY A 249 0.14 10.32 -25.98
N GLU A 250 -0.39 10.94 -24.92
CA GLU A 250 0.14 12.16 -24.32
C GLU A 250 1.02 11.82 -23.09
N ARG A 251 2.19 12.46 -22.99
CA ARG A 251 3.10 12.32 -21.85
C ARG A 251 2.57 13.11 -20.65
N VAL A 252 2.11 12.40 -19.61
CA VAL A 252 1.57 13.02 -18.38
C VAL A 252 2.59 13.06 -17.25
N VAL A 253 3.60 12.17 -17.26
CA VAL A 253 4.70 12.17 -16.29
C VAL A 253 6.02 11.97 -17.00
N ASP A 254 7.04 12.75 -16.60
CA ASP A 254 8.43 12.59 -17.00
C ASP A 254 9.34 13.11 -15.89
N VAL A 255 9.78 12.23 -14.98
CA VAL A 255 10.54 12.56 -13.78
C VAL A 255 11.67 11.55 -13.53
N PRO A 256 12.77 11.95 -12.89
CA PRO A 256 13.72 10.99 -12.34
C PRO A 256 13.06 10.22 -11.19
N PRO A 257 12.99 8.87 -11.21
CA PRO A 257 12.28 8.12 -10.19
C PRO A 257 12.85 8.30 -8.79
N ARG A 258 14.18 8.46 -8.64
CA ARG A 258 14.82 8.71 -7.34
C ARG A 258 14.34 9.98 -6.65
N THR A 259 14.08 11.04 -7.39
CA THR A 259 13.57 12.30 -6.84
C THR A 259 12.21 12.13 -6.18
N VAL A 260 11.37 11.24 -6.72
CA VAL A 260 10.04 10.95 -6.17
C VAL A 260 10.13 9.96 -5.00
N ALA A 261 10.91 8.88 -5.16
CA ALA A 261 10.90 7.76 -4.21
C ALA A 261 11.87 7.94 -3.01
N HIS A 262 13.04 8.59 -3.21
CA HIS A 262 14.11 8.55 -2.20
C HIS A 262 14.73 9.91 -1.86
N GLU A 263 14.69 10.88 -2.76
CA GLU A 263 15.40 12.15 -2.62
C GLU A 263 14.50 13.28 -2.13
N GLY A 264 13.69 12.99 -1.11
CA GLY A 264 12.88 14.00 -0.44
C GLY A 264 13.75 15.01 0.33
N PRO A 265 13.21 16.22 0.63
CA PRO A 265 13.95 17.24 1.35
C PRO A 265 14.30 16.78 2.77
N VAL A 266 15.59 16.88 3.14
CA VAL A 266 16.07 16.58 4.49
C VAL A 266 16.14 17.86 5.30
N TYR A 267 15.34 17.96 6.35
CA TYR A 267 15.27 19.13 7.22
C TYR A 267 16.19 18.96 8.44
N HIS A 268 17.21 19.78 8.57
CA HIS A 268 18.04 19.88 9.75
C HIS A 268 17.39 20.83 10.77
N ARG A 269 16.52 20.32 11.61
CA ARG A 269 15.89 21.12 12.69
C ARG A 269 16.80 21.18 13.90
N ARG A 270 16.98 22.39 14.47
CA ARG A 270 17.69 22.55 15.75
C ARG A 270 16.89 21.86 16.85
N HIS A 271 17.53 20.95 17.56
CA HIS A 271 16.97 20.34 18.74
C HIS A 271 17.15 21.31 19.93
N PHE A 272 16.07 21.77 20.50
CA PHE A 272 16.11 22.44 21.79
C PHE A 272 15.82 21.40 22.87
N CYS A 273 16.83 21.07 23.70
CA CYS A 273 16.57 20.35 24.93
C CYS A 273 15.78 21.27 25.87
N VAL A 274 14.46 21.06 25.97
CA VAL A 274 13.69 21.60 27.07
C VAL A 274 14.11 20.77 28.29
N PHE A 275 14.90 21.36 29.18
CA PHE A 275 15.14 20.77 30.50
C PHE A 275 13.78 20.70 31.20
N VAL A 276 13.13 19.54 31.19
CA VAL A 276 11.99 19.28 32.06
C VAL A 276 12.55 19.29 33.46
N GLN A 277 12.20 20.32 34.23
CA GLN A 277 12.55 20.45 35.64
C GLN A 277 12.14 19.14 36.32
N LYS A 278 13.12 18.42 36.92
CA LYS A 278 12.86 17.22 37.73
C LYS A 278 11.81 17.56 38.76
N TRP A 279 10.71 16.83 38.76
CA TRP A 279 9.77 16.84 39.86
C TRP A 279 10.52 16.47 41.16
N PRO A 280 10.39 17.24 42.26
CA PRO A 280 11.01 16.87 43.52
C PRO A 280 10.38 15.56 43.99
N CYS A 281 11.18 14.53 44.17
CA CYS A 281 10.76 13.34 44.88
C CYS A 281 10.29 13.77 46.27
N GLN A 282 9.01 13.63 46.59
CA GLN A 282 8.53 13.73 47.94
C GLN A 282 9.03 12.50 48.69
N ASN A 283 10.02 12.71 49.55
CA ASN A 283 10.40 11.72 50.56
C ASN A 283 9.23 11.56 51.54
N HIS A 284 8.56 10.43 51.47
CA HIS A 284 7.71 10.01 52.56
C HIS A 284 8.63 9.37 53.61
N SER A 285 8.85 10.08 54.72
CA SER A 285 9.37 9.56 55.98
C SER A 285 8.27 8.82 56.72
#